data_872e299deca9e7f3633d77b221297315
#
_entry.id   872e299deca9e7f3633d77b221297315
#
_cell.length_a   1.000
_cell.length_b   1.000
_cell.length_c   1.000
_cell.angle_alpha   90.00
_cell.angle_beta   90.00
_cell.angle_gamma   90.00
#
_symmetry.space_group_name_H-M   'P 1'
#
loop_
_entity.id
_entity.type
_entity.pdbx_description
1 polymer ?
#
loop_
_entity_poly.entity_id
_entity_poly.type
_entity_poly.pdbx_seq_one_letter_code
_entity_poly.pdbx_strand_id
1 'polypeptide(L)'
;MKTHILVAAFLASTASLAAHAAVRAEGEPVRVFLSNGFKAAFDDLAPTCGRSLGRSITLQSGTSTSLTQRVNAGEAFDVAIMTTEAMDDLGKAGKVSARTPLGRSGIGIGSRAGAKKPDIANADALKKTFLASKAVTYAGDGASRPHIARMMTTLGIAEAMTKKTILEQGSVRSAAKVASGDAELLITLISEILPAPGVELVGPLPMQFQNYVSFAAATGVKAANAAVGKSLISCLSGPGVAATLKAKGMEKP
;
A
#
# COMPACT_ATOMS: atom_id res chain seq x y z
N MET A 1 -94.37 -9.86 -16.87
CA MET A 1 -93.83 -8.88 -15.96
C MET A 1 -92.46 -9.42 -15.49
N LYS A 2 -91.38 -8.89 -16.00
CA LYS A 2 -90.04 -9.38 -15.70
C LYS A 2 -89.32 -8.23 -15.02
N THR A 3 -88.96 -8.44 -13.75
CA THR A 3 -88.23 -7.47 -12.92
C THR A 3 -86.73 -7.67 -13.09
N HIS A 4 -86.05 -6.67 -13.59
CA HIS A 4 -84.58 -6.65 -13.71
C HIS A 4 -83.97 -6.03 -12.45
N ILE A 5 -83.12 -6.79 -11.72
CA ILE A 5 -82.31 -6.32 -10.64
C ILE A 5 -80.94 -5.95 -11.18
N LEU A 6 -80.59 -4.68 -11.11
CA LEU A 6 -79.24 -4.18 -11.39
C LEU A 6 -78.32 -4.35 -10.14
N VAL A 7 -77.31 -5.16 -10.31
CA VAL A 7 -76.24 -5.26 -9.33
C VAL A 7 -75.08 -4.30 -9.73
N ALA A 8 -74.86 -3.27 -8.94
CA ALA A 8 -73.72 -2.35 -9.10
C ALA A 8 -72.48 -2.94 -8.44
N ALA A 9 -71.46 -3.29 -9.24
CA ALA A 9 -70.19 -3.75 -8.76
C ALA A 9 -69.28 -2.54 -8.44
N PHE A 10 -68.96 -2.34 -7.18
CA PHE A 10 -67.95 -1.35 -6.72
C PHE A 10 -66.55 -1.94 -6.91
N LEU A 11 -65.80 -1.45 -7.87
CA LEU A 11 -64.38 -1.74 -8.05
C LEU A 11 -63.56 -0.83 -7.13
N ALA A 12 -63.08 -1.37 -6.03
CA ALA A 12 -62.11 -0.72 -5.18
C ALA A 12 -60.69 -0.88 -5.79
N SER A 13 -60.20 0.17 -6.41
CA SER A 13 -58.81 0.24 -6.90
C SER A 13 -57.83 0.48 -5.73
N THR A 14 -57.17 -0.55 -5.27
CA THR A 14 -56.02 -0.43 -4.36
C THR A 14 -54.79 -0.01 -5.13
N ALA A 15 -54.43 1.28 -5.02
CA ALA A 15 -53.17 1.79 -5.52
C ALA A 15 -52.04 1.30 -4.60
N SER A 16 -51.33 0.25 -5.01
CA SER A 16 -50.08 -0.18 -4.37
C SER A 16 -48.98 0.86 -4.70
N LEU A 17 -48.65 1.72 -3.74
CA LEU A 17 -47.40 2.49 -3.77
C LEU A 17 -46.23 1.51 -3.62
N ALA A 18 -45.68 1.04 -4.73
CA ALA A 18 -44.39 0.38 -4.77
C ALA A 18 -43.32 1.46 -4.51
N ALA A 19 -42.85 1.55 -3.26
CA ALA A 19 -41.67 2.29 -2.94
C ALA A 19 -40.49 1.61 -3.64
N HIS A 20 -40.14 2.08 -4.83
CA HIS A 20 -38.86 1.75 -5.48
C HIS A 20 -37.77 2.41 -4.66
N ALA A 21 -37.13 1.65 -3.76
CA ALA A 21 -35.83 2.01 -3.24
C ALA A 21 -34.93 2.14 -4.47
N ALA A 22 -34.61 3.37 -4.85
CA ALA A 22 -33.63 3.65 -5.89
C ALA A 22 -32.32 3.00 -5.46
N VAL A 23 -31.99 1.84 -6.01
CA VAL A 23 -30.64 1.30 -6.00
C VAL A 23 -29.81 2.40 -6.66
N ARG A 24 -29.07 3.18 -5.84
CA ARG A 24 -28.07 4.11 -6.36
C ARG A 24 -27.17 3.27 -7.25
N ALA A 25 -27.21 3.51 -8.55
CA ALA A 25 -26.25 2.95 -9.48
C ALA A 25 -24.87 3.34 -8.94
N GLU A 26 -24.14 2.39 -8.36
CA GLU A 26 -22.74 2.58 -8.01
C GLU A 26 -22.04 2.91 -9.32
N GLY A 27 -21.55 4.15 -9.44
CA GLY A 27 -20.76 4.49 -10.61
C GLY A 27 -19.47 3.66 -10.64
N GLU A 28 -18.75 3.69 -11.76
CA GLU A 28 -17.55 2.87 -11.94
C GLU A 28 -16.58 2.97 -10.76
N PRO A 29 -15.96 1.83 -10.36
CA PRO A 29 -14.97 1.79 -9.28
C PRO A 29 -13.79 2.75 -9.54
N VAL A 30 -13.27 3.34 -8.47
CA VAL A 30 -12.03 4.11 -8.53
C VAL A 30 -10.85 3.14 -8.61
N ARG A 31 -10.09 3.17 -9.69
CA ARG A 31 -8.92 2.30 -9.90
C ARG A 31 -7.70 2.92 -9.24
N VAL A 32 -7.14 2.22 -8.26
CA VAL A 32 -6.00 2.71 -7.48
C VAL A 32 -4.79 1.82 -7.70
N PHE A 33 -3.69 2.41 -8.16
CA PHE A 33 -2.36 1.81 -8.16
C PHE A 33 -1.67 2.14 -6.85
N LEU A 34 -1.30 1.13 -6.08
CA LEU A 34 -0.85 1.28 -4.70
C LEU A 34 0.48 0.59 -4.45
N SER A 35 1.49 1.36 -4.05
CA SER A 35 2.77 0.81 -3.58
C SER A 35 2.58 -0.02 -2.30
N ASN A 36 3.23 -1.19 -2.25
CA ASN A 36 3.19 -2.09 -1.10
C ASN A 36 3.57 -1.37 0.21
N GLY A 37 4.51 -0.43 0.15
CA GLY A 37 4.95 0.31 1.34
C GLY A 37 3.89 1.21 1.98
N PHE A 38 2.82 1.58 1.25
CA PHE A 38 1.69 2.34 1.80
C PHE A 38 0.44 1.47 2.02
N LYS A 39 0.48 0.20 1.59
CA LYS A 39 -0.70 -0.67 1.55
C LYS A 39 -1.36 -0.86 2.91
N ALA A 40 -0.60 -1.15 3.95
CA ALA A 40 -1.16 -1.40 5.29
C ALA A 40 -1.92 -0.19 5.87
N ALA A 41 -1.42 1.02 5.61
CA ALA A 41 -2.12 2.25 6.00
C ALA A 41 -3.36 2.48 5.13
N PHE A 42 -3.26 2.23 3.83
CA PHE A 42 -4.38 2.35 2.90
C PHE A 42 -5.53 1.40 3.28
N ASP A 43 -5.24 0.13 3.57
CA ASP A 43 -6.26 -0.88 3.91
C ASP A 43 -7.10 -0.46 5.13
N ASP A 44 -6.50 0.21 6.13
CA ASP A 44 -7.21 0.72 7.29
C ASP A 44 -7.99 2.03 6.99
N LEU A 45 -7.47 2.89 6.11
CA LEU A 45 -8.07 4.18 5.78
C LEU A 45 -9.16 4.08 4.70
N ALA A 46 -8.97 3.20 3.72
CA ALA A 46 -9.83 3.08 2.55
C ALA A 46 -11.31 2.79 2.88
N PRO A 47 -11.67 1.96 3.89
CA PRO A 47 -13.07 1.74 4.23
C PRO A 47 -13.80 3.01 4.66
N THR A 48 -13.12 3.90 5.39
CA THR A 48 -13.70 5.19 5.81
C THR A 48 -13.76 6.16 4.64
N CYS A 49 -12.68 6.29 3.88
CA CYS A 49 -12.63 7.16 2.71
C CYS A 49 -13.62 6.69 1.62
N GLY A 50 -13.71 5.40 1.33
CA GLY A 50 -14.62 4.83 0.33
C GLY A 50 -16.09 5.10 0.64
N ARG A 51 -16.50 4.95 1.90
CA ARG A 51 -17.89 5.27 2.31
C ARG A 51 -18.25 6.74 2.05
N SER A 52 -17.33 7.67 2.33
CA SER A 52 -17.57 9.10 2.09
C SER A 52 -17.64 9.45 0.61
N LEU A 53 -17.03 8.63 -0.26
CA LEU A 53 -17.03 8.85 -1.71
C LEU A 53 -18.24 8.24 -2.42
N GLY A 54 -18.97 7.31 -1.77
CA GLY A 54 -20.08 6.58 -2.40
C GLY A 54 -19.64 5.75 -3.61
N ARG A 55 -18.38 5.29 -3.62
CA ARG A 55 -17.75 4.53 -4.71
C ARG A 55 -16.96 3.36 -4.15
N SER A 56 -16.97 2.25 -4.86
CA SER A 56 -16.05 1.14 -4.60
C SER A 56 -14.65 1.47 -5.13
N ILE A 57 -13.64 0.82 -4.56
CA ILE A 57 -12.24 0.98 -4.95
C ILE A 57 -11.72 -0.35 -5.47
N THR A 58 -11.19 -0.33 -6.69
CA THR A 58 -10.43 -1.47 -7.25
C THR A 58 -8.95 -1.21 -7.04
N LEU A 59 -8.30 -2.10 -6.30
CA LEU A 59 -6.92 -1.93 -5.89
C LEU A 59 -5.99 -2.85 -6.69
N GLN A 60 -4.91 -2.28 -7.20
CA GLN A 60 -3.81 -3.01 -7.81
C GLN A 60 -2.52 -2.60 -7.10
N SER A 61 -1.92 -3.54 -6.36
CA SER A 61 -0.73 -3.27 -5.57
C SER A 61 0.53 -3.90 -6.16
N GLY A 62 1.67 -3.28 -5.85
CA GLY A 62 2.99 -3.72 -6.31
C GLY A 62 4.10 -2.84 -5.76
N THR A 63 5.33 -3.01 -6.26
CA THR A 63 6.40 -2.04 -6.01
C THR A 63 6.14 -0.77 -6.83
N SER A 64 6.63 0.39 -6.38
CA SER A 64 6.53 1.61 -7.19
C SER A 64 7.17 1.43 -8.57
N THR A 65 8.26 0.66 -8.66
CA THR A 65 8.91 0.31 -9.93
C THR A 65 7.96 -0.43 -10.88
N SER A 66 7.32 -1.51 -10.41
CA SER A 66 6.40 -2.30 -11.25
C SER A 66 5.17 -1.51 -11.67
N LEU A 67 4.62 -0.69 -10.77
CA LEU A 67 3.47 0.18 -11.06
C LEU A 67 3.84 1.29 -12.06
N THR A 68 5.03 1.88 -11.96
CA THR A 68 5.54 2.85 -12.94
C THR A 68 5.64 2.25 -14.34
N GLN A 69 6.11 1.00 -14.45
CA GLN A 69 6.15 0.29 -15.73
C GLN A 69 4.75 0.14 -16.33
N ARG A 70 3.74 -0.20 -15.53
CA ARG A 70 2.35 -0.32 -15.98
C ARG A 70 1.74 1.01 -16.43
N VAL A 71 2.02 2.10 -15.68
CA VAL A 71 1.62 3.46 -16.10
C VAL A 71 2.25 3.82 -17.44
N ASN A 72 3.54 3.51 -17.62
CA ASN A 72 4.25 3.79 -18.86
C ASN A 72 3.74 2.93 -20.03
N ALA A 73 3.29 1.70 -19.76
CA ALA A 73 2.62 0.84 -20.72
C ALA A 73 1.19 1.31 -21.09
N GLY A 74 0.69 2.37 -20.44
CA GLY A 74 -0.62 2.95 -20.75
C GLY A 74 -1.78 2.32 -20.00
N GLU A 75 -1.52 1.52 -18.96
CA GLU A 75 -2.59 0.94 -18.16
C GLU A 75 -3.38 2.04 -17.43
N ALA A 76 -4.71 1.92 -17.46
CA ALA A 76 -5.62 2.93 -16.96
C ALA A 76 -5.76 2.86 -15.44
N PHE A 77 -5.64 4.01 -14.77
CA PHE A 77 -5.85 4.19 -13.33
C PHE A 77 -6.47 5.56 -13.05
N ASP A 78 -7.07 5.72 -11.89
CA ASP A 78 -7.63 6.99 -11.44
C ASP A 78 -6.73 7.68 -10.42
N VAL A 79 -6.16 6.90 -9.48
CA VAL A 79 -5.22 7.38 -8.45
C VAL A 79 -3.99 6.48 -8.43
N ALA A 80 -2.81 7.08 -8.37
CA ALA A 80 -1.56 6.39 -8.08
C ALA A 80 -1.05 6.83 -6.70
N ILE A 81 -0.62 5.87 -5.88
CA ILE A 81 0.05 6.06 -4.59
C ILE A 81 1.36 5.31 -4.65
N MET A 82 2.46 6.03 -4.81
CA MET A 82 3.80 5.48 -5.03
C MET A 82 4.84 6.26 -4.24
N THR A 83 6.10 5.85 -4.33
CA THR A 83 7.19 6.66 -3.75
C THR A 83 7.22 8.04 -4.37
N THR A 84 7.68 9.02 -3.60
CA THR A 84 7.75 10.41 -4.05
C THR A 84 8.57 10.55 -5.32
N GLU A 85 9.69 9.83 -5.43
CA GLU A 85 10.56 9.82 -6.60
C GLU A 85 9.81 9.30 -7.84
N ALA A 86 9.11 8.18 -7.72
CA ALA A 86 8.32 7.63 -8.83
C ALA A 86 7.20 8.59 -9.26
N MET A 87 6.55 9.26 -8.30
CA MET A 87 5.51 10.25 -8.59
C MET A 87 6.09 11.50 -9.28
N ASP A 88 7.28 11.95 -8.90
CA ASP A 88 7.98 13.09 -9.54
C ASP A 88 8.34 12.74 -11.00
N ASP A 89 8.82 11.54 -11.26
CA ASP A 89 9.16 11.10 -12.62
C ASP A 89 7.91 10.94 -13.50
N LEU A 90 6.82 10.38 -12.95
CA LEU A 90 5.54 10.31 -13.66
C LEU A 90 4.93 11.70 -13.90
N GLY A 91 5.12 12.65 -12.99
CA GLY A 91 4.72 14.04 -13.15
C GLY A 91 5.49 14.73 -14.29
N LYS A 92 6.83 14.59 -14.33
CA LYS A 92 7.67 15.08 -15.45
C LYS A 92 7.26 14.48 -16.79
N ALA A 93 6.86 13.21 -16.79
CA ALA A 93 6.37 12.51 -17.98
C ALA A 93 4.92 12.86 -18.36
N GLY A 94 4.24 13.76 -17.63
CA GLY A 94 2.86 14.18 -17.88
C GLY A 94 1.83 13.05 -17.70
N LYS A 95 2.12 12.07 -16.85
CA LYS A 95 1.23 10.92 -16.60
C LYS A 95 0.27 11.14 -15.43
N VAL A 96 0.66 11.95 -14.46
CA VAL A 96 -0.09 12.26 -13.25
C VAL A 96 -0.19 13.77 -13.01
N SER A 97 -1.19 14.19 -12.23
CA SER A 97 -1.34 15.57 -11.75
C SER A 97 -0.27 15.91 -10.70
N ALA A 98 -0.33 17.13 -10.16
CA ALA A 98 0.48 17.50 -9.00
C ALA A 98 0.24 16.51 -7.85
N ARG A 99 1.32 16.02 -7.25
CA ARG A 99 1.27 15.04 -6.17
C ARG A 99 0.95 15.68 -4.82
N THR A 100 0.32 14.91 -3.95
CA THR A 100 0.05 15.23 -2.55
C THR A 100 0.86 14.28 -1.67
N PRO A 101 1.72 14.76 -0.76
CA PRO A 101 2.44 13.92 0.19
C PRO A 101 1.46 13.18 1.12
N LEU A 102 1.74 11.92 1.44
CA LEU A 102 0.88 11.10 2.31
C LEU A 102 1.58 10.67 3.61
N GLY A 103 2.81 10.20 3.53
CA GLY A 103 3.57 9.71 4.67
C GLY A 103 4.90 9.11 4.26
N ARG A 104 5.67 8.64 5.24
CA ARG A 104 6.97 8.00 5.04
C ARG A 104 7.16 6.84 6.00
N SER A 105 7.98 5.86 5.61
CA SER A 105 8.35 4.73 6.47
C SER A 105 9.84 4.55 6.47
N GLY A 106 10.41 4.30 7.66
CA GLY A 106 11.82 3.94 7.81
C GLY A 106 12.09 2.50 7.40
N ILE A 107 13.35 2.18 7.12
CA ILE A 107 13.81 0.81 6.87
C ILE A 107 14.00 0.10 8.20
N GLY A 108 13.58 -1.16 8.28
CA GLY A 108 13.74 -2.01 9.45
C GLY A 108 14.24 -3.41 9.10
N ILE A 109 14.52 -4.17 10.15
CA ILE A 109 14.86 -5.58 10.10
C ILE A 109 13.68 -6.38 10.65
N GLY A 110 13.23 -7.38 9.91
CA GLY A 110 12.30 -8.40 10.35
C GLY A 110 12.99 -9.74 10.53
N SER A 111 12.50 -10.55 11.45
CA SER A 111 12.88 -11.95 11.64
C SER A 111 11.63 -12.82 11.69
N ARG A 112 11.79 -14.15 11.62
CA ARG A 112 10.65 -15.05 11.76
C ARG A 112 9.99 -14.87 13.13
N ALA A 113 8.66 -14.87 13.14
CA ALA A 113 7.87 -14.75 14.35
C ALA A 113 8.27 -15.82 15.39
N GLY A 114 8.41 -15.39 16.64
CA GLY A 114 8.85 -16.24 17.76
C GLY A 114 10.33 -16.60 17.78
N ALA A 115 11.13 -16.17 16.78
CA ALA A 115 12.58 -16.36 16.81
C ALA A 115 13.24 -15.36 17.77
N LYS A 116 14.40 -15.75 18.34
CA LYS A 116 15.20 -14.83 19.13
C LYS A 116 15.61 -13.64 18.27
N LYS A 117 15.23 -12.44 18.68
CA LYS A 117 15.60 -11.21 17.96
C LYS A 117 17.10 -10.97 18.03
N PRO A 118 17.77 -10.78 16.88
CA PRO A 118 19.20 -10.47 16.87
C PRO A 118 19.45 -9.04 17.36
N ASP A 119 20.68 -8.78 17.78
CA ASP A 119 21.12 -7.44 18.14
C ASP A 119 21.47 -6.62 16.89
N ILE A 120 20.81 -5.48 16.75
CA ILE A 120 20.99 -4.51 15.66
C ILE A 120 21.16 -3.07 16.18
N ALA A 121 21.48 -2.90 17.46
CA ALA A 121 21.46 -1.61 18.15
C ALA A 121 22.42 -0.56 17.56
N ASN A 122 23.53 -1.00 16.96
CA ASN A 122 24.56 -0.14 16.38
C ASN A 122 25.22 -0.81 15.16
N ALA A 123 26.18 -0.13 14.52
CA ALA A 123 26.86 -0.63 13.33
C ALA A 123 27.54 -1.99 13.53
N ASP A 124 28.26 -2.15 14.64
CA ASP A 124 29.02 -3.37 14.90
C ASP A 124 28.11 -4.56 15.18
N ALA A 125 27.05 -4.34 15.97
CA ALA A 125 26.01 -5.34 16.23
C ALA A 125 25.29 -5.74 14.94
N LEU A 126 24.88 -4.76 14.11
CA LEU A 126 24.25 -5.01 12.82
C LEU A 126 25.18 -5.77 11.86
N LYS A 127 26.44 -5.38 11.75
CA LYS A 127 27.47 -6.08 10.95
C LYS A 127 27.63 -7.52 11.41
N LYS A 128 27.79 -7.75 12.71
CA LYS A 128 27.90 -9.10 13.30
C LYS A 128 26.68 -9.94 13.00
N THR A 129 25.50 -9.37 13.15
CA THR A 129 24.22 -10.03 12.87
C THR A 129 24.12 -10.47 11.40
N PHE A 130 24.44 -9.58 10.45
CA PHE A 130 24.41 -9.93 9.03
C PHE A 130 25.44 -11.02 8.68
N LEU A 131 26.67 -10.91 9.19
CA LEU A 131 27.71 -11.91 8.91
C LEU A 131 27.40 -13.27 9.54
N ALA A 132 26.70 -13.32 10.68
CA ALA A 132 26.29 -14.55 11.34
C ALA A 132 25.05 -15.19 10.69
N SER A 133 24.19 -14.42 10.01
CA SER A 133 22.99 -14.95 9.39
C SER A 133 23.31 -15.91 8.23
N LYS A 134 22.49 -16.95 8.05
CA LYS A 134 22.60 -17.87 6.92
C LYS A 134 22.20 -17.18 5.62
N ALA A 135 21.09 -16.47 5.65
CA ALA A 135 20.60 -15.70 4.51
C ALA A 135 19.81 -14.49 4.98
N VAL A 136 19.88 -13.43 4.18
CA VAL A 136 19.02 -12.24 4.27
C VAL A 136 18.21 -12.09 2.99
N THR A 137 17.06 -11.43 3.07
CA THR A 137 16.23 -11.20 1.88
C THR A 137 15.69 -9.79 1.85
N TYR A 138 15.51 -9.26 0.66
CA TYR A 138 14.82 -8.00 0.38
C TYR A 138 14.36 -7.94 -1.09
N ALA A 139 13.46 -7.01 -1.38
CA ALA A 139 12.95 -6.83 -2.72
C ALA A 139 14.02 -6.26 -3.67
N GLY A 140 14.33 -6.98 -4.75
CA GLY A 140 15.28 -6.56 -5.76
C GLY A 140 14.81 -5.33 -6.58
N ASP A 141 13.51 -5.09 -6.62
CA ASP A 141 12.83 -3.95 -7.25
C ASP A 141 12.23 -2.97 -6.23
N GLY A 142 12.55 -3.14 -4.93
CA GLY A 142 12.05 -2.32 -3.84
C GLY A 142 12.76 -0.98 -3.70
N ALA A 143 12.05 0.04 -3.22
CA ALA A 143 12.59 1.38 -2.99
C ALA A 143 13.72 1.42 -1.94
N SER A 144 13.74 0.49 -0.99
CA SER A 144 14.80 0.38 0.02
C SER A 144 16.11 -0.20 -0.51
N ARG A 145 16.12 -0.88 -1.69
CA ARG A 145 17.30 -1.59 -2.22
C ARG A 145 18.57 -0.73 -2.33
N PRO A 146 18.56 0.49 -2.91
CA PRO A 146 19.78 1.29 -3.02
C PRO A 146 20.34 1.72 -1.66
N HIS A 147 19.47 1.90 -0.65
CA HIS A 147 19.87 2.23 0.71
C HIS A 147 20.48 1.02 1.42
N ILE A 148 19.92 -0.17 1.23
CA ILE A 148 20.45 -1.45 1.74
C ILE A 148 21.84 -1.72 1.14
N ALA A 149 22.01 -1.55 -0.16
CA ALA A 149 23.29 -1.73 -0.84
C ALA A 149 24.37 -0.76 -0.29
N ARG A 150 24.01 0.51 -0.11
CA ARG A 150 24.92 1.52 0.48
C ARG A 150 25.30 1.16 1.91
N MET A 151 24.33 0.74 2.74
CA MET A 151 24.59 0.29 4.11
C MET A 151 25.57 -0.89 4.15
N MET A 152 25.36 -1.92 3.31
CA MET A 152 26.26 -3.08 3.24
C MET A 152 27.68 -2.68 2.81
N THR A 153 27.82 -1.73 1.87
CA THR A 153 29.11 -1.17 1.45
C THR A 153 29.77 -0.41 2.60
N THR A 154 29.04 0.45 3.30
CA THR A 154 29.58 1.23 4.44
C THR A 154 30.00 0.33 5.60
N LEU A 155 29.28 -0.77 5.85
CA LEU A 155 29.65 -1.78 6.84
C LEU A 155 30.87 -2.65 6.41
N GLY A 156 31.29 -2.57 5.14
CA GLY A 156 32.37 -3.39 4.59
C GLY A 156 32.01 -4.86 4.46
N ILE A 157 30.73 -5.18 4.22
CA ILE A 157 30.24 -6.58 4.13
C ILE A 157 29.55 -6.88 2.79
N ALA A 158 29.52 -5.96 1.83
CA ALA A 158 28.79 -6.12 0.57
C ALA A 158 29.16 -7.42 -0.16
N GLU A 159 30.44 -7.74 -0.30
CA GLU A 159 30.91 -8.96 -0.95
C GLU A 159 30.45 -10.23 -0.20
N ALA A 160 30.66 -10.27 1.13
CA ALA A 160 30.26 -11.39 1.97
C ALA A 160 28.73 -11.63 1.91
N MET A 161 27.94 -10.57 1.83
CA MET A 161 26.49 -10.66 1.77
C MET A 161 25.95 -11.04 0.40
N THR A 162 26.70 -10.83 -0.68
CA THR A 162 26.26 -11.21 -2.05
C THR A 162 25.84 -12.70 -2.13
N LYS A 163 26.62 -13.60 -1.49
CA LYS A 163 26.33 -15.04 -1.47
C LYS A 163 25.20 -15.45 -0.51
N LYS A 164 24.82 -14.55 0.39
CA LYS A 164 23.81 -14.77 1.43
C LYS A 164 22.51 -14.03 1.16
N THR A 165 22.45 -13.23 0.10
CA THR A 165 21.28 -12.41 -0.21
C THR A 165 20.36 -13.12 -1.20
N ILE A 166 19.10 -13.29 -0.79
CA ILE A 166 18.01 -13.77 -1.63
C ILE A 166 17.21 -12.53 -2.08
N LEU A 167 17.28 -12.23 -3.38
CA LEU A 167 16.49 -11.16 -3.97
C LEU A 167 15.17 -11.71 -4.49
N GLU A 168 14.08 -11.07 -4.09
CA GLU A 168 12.72 -11.40 -4.54
C GLU A 168 12.08 -10.23 -5.27
N GLN A 169 11.00 -10.51 -6.00
CA GLN A 169 10.15 -9.47 -6.57
C GLN A 169 9.12 -9.02 -5.53
N GLY A 170 9.33 -7.83 -4.97
CA GLY A 170 8.46 -7.24 -3.94
C GLY A 170 8.69 -7.79 -2.53
N SER A 171 8.33 -6.97 -1.55
CA SER A 171 8.50 -7.25 -0.12
C SER A 171 7.68 -8.44 0.39
N VAL A 172 6.52 -8.72 -0.22
CA VAL A 172 5.65 -9.85 0.17
C VAL A 172 6.36 -11.19 -0.03
N ARG A 173 7.05 -11.38 -1.18
CA ARG A 173 7.83 -12.61 -1.43
C ARG A 173 9.05 -12.70 -0.53
N SER A 174 9.73 -11.57 -0.30
CA SER A 174 10.83 -11.53 0.66
C SER A 174 10.37 -11.92 2.06
N ALA A 175 9.24 -11.40 2.54
CA ALA A 175 8.68 -11.77 3.85
C ALA A 175 8.34 -13.27 3.91
N ALA A 176 7.80 -13.85 2.84
CA ALA A 176 7.50 -15.28 2.76
C ALA A 176 8.77 -16.15 2.93
N LYS A 177 9.94 -15.70 2.42
CA LYS A 177 11.22 -16.38 2.61
C LYS A 177 11.67 -16.44 4.08
N VAL A 178 11.35 -15.39 4.85
CA VAL A 178 11.64 -15.38 6.29
C VAL A 178 10.62 -16.24 7.05
N ALA A 179 9.35 -16.16 6.71
CA ALA A 179 8.31 -16.96 7.33
C ALA A 179 8.54 -18.47 7.13
N SER A 180 9.00 -18.90 5.93
CA SER A 180 9.35 -20.30 5.63
C SER A 180 10.67 -20.76 6.28
N GLY A 181 11.55 -19.82 6.65
CA GLY A 181 12.90 -20.13 7.17
C GLY A 181 13.98 -20.26 6.10
N ASP A 182 13.68 -19.95 4.82
CA ASP A 182 14.68 -19.90 3.74
C ASP A 182 15.67 -18.74 3.97
N ALA A 183 15.20 -17.65 4.57
CA ALA A 183 16.02 -16.53 5.05
C ALA A 183 15.78 -16.28 6.54
N GLU A 184 16.79 -15.77 7.24
CA GLU A 184 16.68 -15.44 8.66
C GLU A 184 16.24 -14.00 8.89
N LEU A 185 16.60 -13.08 7.98
CA LEU A 185 16.34 -11.66 8.11
C LEU A 185 15.68 -11.09 6.86
N LEU A 186 14.65 -10.29 7.09
CA LEU A 186 14.01 -9.43 6.09
C LEU A 186 14.52 -8.00 6.27
N ILE A 187 14.94 -7.35 5.20
CA ILE A 187 15.31 -5.94 5.21
C ILE A 187 14.34 -5.19 4.29
N THR A 188 13.43 -4.42 4.85
CA THR A 188 12.46 -3.65 4.07
C THR A 188 11.88 -2.51 4.93
N LEU A 189 10.85 -1.82 4.43
CA LEU A 189 10.16 -0.78 5.19
C LEU A 189 9.44 -1.35 6.41
N ILE A 190 9.44 -0.63 7.52
CA ILE A 190 8.74 -1.03 8.73
C ILE A 190 7.24 -1.25 8.43
N SER A 191 6.65 -0.41 7.57
CA SER A 191 5.26 -0.54 7.13
C SER A 191 4.96 -1.82 6.34
N GLU A 192 5.97 -2.49 5.81
CA GLU A 192 5.86 -3.78 5.11
C GLU A 192 6.16 -4.96 6.02
N ILE A 193 6.96 -4.75 7.09
CA ILE A 193 7.27 -5.79 8.08
C ILE A 193 6.08 -6.04 9.00
N LEU A 194 5.48 -4.97 9.53
CA LEU A 194 4.42 -5.08 10.55
C LEU A 194 3.21 -5.92 10.13
N PRO A 195 2.72 -5.83 8.86
CA PRO A 195 1.59 -6.65 8.42
C PRO A 195 2.01 -8.03 7.87
N ALA A 196 3.31 -8.33 7.79
CA ALA A 196 3.80 -9.54 7.13
C ALA A 196 3.53 -10.81 7.97
N PRO A 197 2.73 -11.77 7.49
CA PRO A 197 2.44 -12.99 8.23
C PRO A 197 3.72 -13.80 8.53
N GLY A 198 3.87 -14.27 9.75
CA GLY A 198 5.01 -15.09 10.16
C GLY A 198 6.34 -14.34 10.32
N VAL A 199 6.31 -13.00 10.25
CA VAL A 199 7.47 -12.12 10.46
C VAL A 199 7.19 -11.15 11.59
N GLU A 200 8.19 -10.86 12.41
CA GLU A 200 8.14 -9.86 13.46
C GLU A 200 9.22 -8.80 13.25
N LEU A 201 8.90 -7.57 13.58
CA LEU A 201 9.86 -6.49 13.57
C LEU A 201 10.90 -6.69 14.68
N VAL A 202 12.18 -6.77 14.29
CA VAL A 202 13.32 -6.70 15.21
C VAL A 202 13.50 -5.26 15.67
N GLY A 203 13.56 -4.31 14.73
CA GLY A 203 13.69 -2.90 14.98
C GLY A 203 14.01 -2.09 13.72
N PRO A 204 14.05 -0.75 13.84
CA PRO A 204 14.55 0.11 12.78
C PRO A 204 16.05 -0.09 12.58
N LEU A 205 16.58 0.26 11.42
CA LEU A 205 18.03 0.36 11.24
C LEU A 205 18.65 1.38 12.22
N PRO A 206 19.92 1.17 12.67
CA PRO A 206 20.63 2.19 13.43
C PRO A 206 20.62 3.55 12.71
N MET A 207 20.52 4.64 13.47
CA MET A 207 20.31 6.01 12.95
C MET A 207 21.26 6.38 11.80
N GLN A 208 22.51 5.97 11.86
CA GLN A 208 23.52 6.25 10.83
C GLN A 208 23.25 5.56 9.48
N PHE A 209 22.41 4.51 9.45
CA PHE A 209 21.99 3.78 8.25
C PHE A 209 20.51 3.98 7.95
N GLN A 210 19.77 4.64 8.85
CA GLN A 210 18.35 4.83 8.66
C GLN A 210 18.08 5.69 7.43
N ASN A 211 17.10 5.27 6.66
CA ASN A 211 16.56 6.05 5.55
C ASN A 211 15.03 5.91 5.53
N TYR A 212 14.38 6.97 5.11
CA TYR A 212 12.93 7.02 4.99
C TYR A 212 12.52 7.05 3.52
N VAL A 213 11.62 6.16 3.15
CA VAL A 213 10.95 6.20 1.86
C VAL A 213 9.64 6.95 2.04
N SER A 214 9.49 8.04 1.29
CA SER A 214 8.29 8.88 1.30
C SER A 214 7.32 8.47 0.21
N PHE A 215 6.02 8.59 0.49
CA PHE A 215 4.93 8.25 -0.42
C PHE A 215 4.08 9.48 -0.72
N ALA A 216 3.63 9.56 -1.95
CA ALA A 216 2.72 10.58 -2.42
C ALA A 216 1.62 9.97 -3.30
N ALA A 217 0.51 10.70 -3.42
CA ALA A 217 -0.60 10.34 -4.30
C ALA A 217 -0.84 11.41 -5.35
N ALA A 218 -1.29 11.00 -6.53
CA ALA A 218 -1.81 11.90 -7.56
C ALA A 218 -2.88 11.22 -8.39
N THR A 219 -3.72 12.00 -9.06
CA THR A 219 -4.64 11.48 -10.07
C THR A 219 -3.94 11.31 -11.41
N GLY A 220 -4.32 10.28 -12.16
CA GLY A 220 -3.91 10.12 -13.55
C GLY A 220 -4.42 11.28 -14.41
N VAL A 221 -3.62 11.76 -15.38
CA VAL A 221 -4.10 12.81 -16.31
C VAL A 221 -5.25 12.34 -17.20
N LYS A 222 -5.38 11.02 -17.39
CA LYS A 222 -6.46 10.37 -18.14
C LYS A 222 -7.46 9.66 -17.22
N ALA A 223 -7.51 10.02 -15.93
CA ALA A 223 -8.40 9.38 -14.96
C ALA A 223 -9.88 9.63 -15.32
N ALA A 224 -10.65 8.55 -15.44
CA ALA A 224 -12.09 8.64 -15.68
C ALA A 224 -12.84 9.23 -14.47
N ASN A 225 -12.32 8.97 -13.26
CA ASN A 225 -12.90 9.42 -11.99
C ASN A 225 -12.03 10.47 -11.28
N ALA A 226 -11.45 11.44 -12.01
CA ALA A 226 -10.48 12.40 -11.46
C ALA A 226 -10.99 13.18 -10.23
N ALA A 227 -12.25 13.63 -10.22
CA ALA A 227 -12.85 14.34 -9.10
C ALA A 227 -12.95 13.46 -7.84
N VAL A 228 -13.41 12.21 -8.00
CA VAL A 228 -13.49 11.23 -6.91
C VAL A 228 -12.09 10.86 -6.43
N GLY A 229 -11.13 10.71 -7.36
CA GLY A 229 -9.72 10.48 -7.03
C GLY A 229 -9.12 11.59 -6.18
N LYS A 230 -9.38 12.86 -6.48
CA LYS A 230 -8.96 14.01 -5.65
C LYS A 230 -9.57 13.95 -4.25
N SER A 231 -10.85 13.59 -4.14
CA SER A 231 -11.52 13.45 -2.84
C SER A 231 -10.92 12.29 -2.03
N LEU A 232 -10.56 11.17 -2.67
CA LEU A 232 -9.84 10.07 -2.02
C LEU A 232 -8.47 10.54 -1.49
N ILE A 233 -7.69 11.24 -2.30
CA ILE A 233 -6.38 11.79 -1.91
C ILE A 233 -6.54 12.75 -0.72
N SER A 234 -7.53 13.64 -0.75
CA SER A 234 -7.82 14.57 0.35
C SER A 234 -8.15 13.83 1.65
N CYS A 235 -8.92 12.74 1.58
CA CYS A 235 -9.21 11.90 2.75
C CYS A 235 -7.92 11.25 3.29
N LEU A 236 -7.10 10.66 2.42
CA LEU A 236 -5.86 9.97 2.79
C LEU A 236 -4.75 10.89 3.30
N SER A 237 -4.81 12.19 3.01
CA SER A 237 -3.84 13.20 3.47
C SER A 237 -4.36 14.05 4.64
N GLY A 238 -5.61 13.87 5.05
CA GLY A 238 -6.28 14.66 6.09
C GLY A 238 -5.63 14.55 7.47
N PRO A 239 -6.05 15.41 8.43
CA PRO A 239 -5.46 15.43 9.76
C PRO A 239 -5.68 14.13 10.56
N GLY A 240 -6.78 13.43 10.31
CA GLY A 240 -7.17 12.22 11.05
C GLY A 240 -6.33 10.97 10.77
N VAL A 241 -5.46 10.98 9.75
CA VAL A 241 -4.71 9.77 9.34
C VAL A 241 -3.46 9.48 10.19
N ALA A 242 -3.00 10.45 11.00
CA ALA A 242 -1.72 10.36 11.72
C ALA A 242 -1.63 9.13 12.64
N ALA A 243 -2.70 8.82 13.36
CA ALA A 243 -2.75 7.66 14.27
C ALA A 243 -2.64 6.34 13.49
N THR A 244 -3.34 6.22 12.36
CA THR A 244 -3.25 5.04 11.49
C THR A 244 -1.86 4.90 10.88
N LEU A 245 -1.26 5.98 10.37
CA LEU A 245 0.11 5.94 9.85
C LEU A 245 1.08 5.42 10.92
N LYS A 246 1.04 5.98 12.13
CA LYS A 246 1.89 5.55 13.24
C LYS A 246 1.69 4.08 13.59
N ALA A 247 0.46 3.60 13.67
CA ALA A 247 0.16 2.19 13.94
C ALA A 247 0.69 1.24 12.87
N LYS A 248 0.87 1.73 11.63
CA LYS A 248 1.45 0.97 10.50
C LYS A 248 2.95 1.24 10.28
N GLY A 249 3.67 1.78 11.27
CA GLY A 249 5.11 2.04 11.17
C GLY A 249 5.46 3.15 10.18
N MET A 250 4.58 4.11 10.03
CA MET A 250 4.73 5.28 9.17
C MET A 250 4.62 6.57 9.96
N GLU A 251 5.12 7.63 9.38
CA GLU A 251 5.04 9.00 9.90
C GLU A 251 4.40 9.92 8.85
N LYS A 252 3.85 11.05 9.28
CA LYS A 252 3.52 12.14 8.36
C LYS A 252 4.77 12.66 7.67
N PRO A 253 4.66 13.23 6.45
CA PRO A 253 5.77 13.86 5.74
C PRO A 253 6.44 14.95 6.55
#